data_c312cb2f419eab2a186c8845ed72719a
#
_entry.id   c312cb2f419eab2a186c8845ed72719a
#
_cell.length_a   1.000
_cell.length_b   1.000
_cell.length_c   1.000
_cell.angle_alpha   90.00
_cell.angle_beta   90.00
_cell.angle_gamma   90.00
#
_symmetry.space_group_name_H-M   'P 1'
#
loop_
_entity.id
_entity.type
_entity.pdbx_description
1 polymer ?
#
loop_
_entity_poly.entity_id
_entity_poly.type
_entity_poly.pdbx_seq_one_letter_code
_entity_poly.pdbx_strand_id
1 'polypeptide(L)'
;INNSTFENNLSGDDYINFFRSKNIVITNSIFKNVKNDAIDSDFSDLLVENTTFENIGNDGIDGSGSNVKIKSSKFYNILDKAVSAGEQSNFYLNKNLFENNEIAIVVKDDSKLISEEDILVSNRLDFVAFRKKRFFELPSADLSLTNIKNYLIEHSTKVIGLENIEYSSDIEEKLYGNIYGRASN
;
A
#
# COMPACT_ATOMS: atom_id res chain seq x y z
N ILE A 1 9.41 4.46 17.39
CA ILE A 1 9.88 3.06 17.29
C ILE A 1 11.18 3.09 16.50
N ASN A 2 12.22 2.50 17.04
CA ASN A 2 13.52 2.44 16.36
C ASN A 2 14.24 1.14 16.68
N ASN A 3 14.88 0.53 15.69
CA ASN A 3 15.71 -0.66 15.83
C ASN A 3 14.97 -1.82 16.53
N SER A 4 13.77 -2.11 16.10
CA SER A 4 12.85 -3.07 16.73
C SER A 4 12.45 -4.17 15.76
N THR A 5 12.16 -5.36 16.29
CA THR A 5 11.62 -6.47 15.52
C THR A 5 10.25 -6.84 16.05
N PHE A 6 9.27 -6.90 15.13
CA PHE A 6 7.88 -7.29 15.33
C PHE A 6 7.65 -8.57 14.55
N GLU A 7 7.47 -9.69 15.23
CA GLU A 7 7.41 -10.97 14.55
C GLU A 7 6.38 -11.93 15.14
N ASN A 8 5.93 -12.87 14.28
CA ASN A 8 5.13 -14.02 14.69
C ASN A 8 3.77 -13.64 15.34
N ASN A 9 3.10 -12.58 14.84
CA ASN A 9 1.70 -12.33 15.15
C ASN A 9 0.82 -13.28 14.30
N LEU A 10 0.46 -14.41 14.85
CA LEU A 10 -0.26 -15.48 14.14
C LEU A 10 -1.77 -15.50 14.41
N SER A 11 -2.28 -14.61 15.26
CA SER A 11 -3.69 -14.65 15.71
C SER A 11 -4.36 -13.29 15.90
N GLY A 12 -3.60 -12.21 15.88
CA GLY A 12 -4.14 -10.84 15.98
C GLY A 12 -4.79 -10.38 14.69
N ASP A 13 -5.52 -9.26 14.73
CA ASP A 13 -5.93 -8.50 13.57
C ASP A 13 -4.71 -7.75 13.03
N ASP A 14 -4.44 -6.54 13.44
CA ASP A 14 -3.23 -5.82 13.06
C ASP A 14 -2.08 -6.10 14.04
N TYR A 15 -0.84 -5.97 13.59
CA TYR A 15 0.28 -6.01 14.53
C TYR A 15 0.34 -4.70 15.33
N ILE A 16 0.24 -3.56 14.64
CA ILE A 16 0.13 -2.23 15.26
C ILE A 16 -0.98 -1.46 14.58
N ASN A 17 -1.91 -0.92 15.36
CA ASN A 17 -2.87 0.08 14.91
C ASN A 17 -2.55 1.44 15.52
N PHE A 18 -2.45 2.47 14.67
CA PHE A 18 -2.30 3.86 15.07
C PHE A 18 -3.62 4.61 14.78
N PHE A 19 -4.29 5.03 15.81
CA PHE A 19 -5.55 5.76 15.68
C PHE A 19 -5.41 7.20 16.18
N ARG A 20 -5.70 8.18 15.31
CA ARG A 20 -5.63 9.63 15.59
C ARG A 20 -4.32 10.07 16.26
N SER A 21 -3.22 9.47 15.83
CA SER A 21 -1.89 9.70 16.40
C SER A 21 -1.06 10.59 15.48
N LYS A 22 -0.24 11.44 16.06
CA LYS A 22 0.61 12.39 15.34
C LYS A 22 2.09 12.14 15.58
N ASN A 23 2.92 12.49 14.59
CA ASN A 23 4.38 12.41 14.69
C ASN A 23 4.89 10.99 15.00
N ILE A 24 4.23 9.97 14.45
CA ILE A 24 4.69 8.59 14.57
C ILE A 24 5.91 8.40 13.66
N VAL A 25 6.98 7.86 14.21
CA VAL A 25 8.20 7.55 13.47
C VAL A 25 8.61 6.11 13.75
N ILE A 26 8.75 5.32 12.68
CA ILE A 26 9.28 3.95 12.71
C ILE A 26 10.52 3.91 11.84
N THR A 27 11.66 3.53 12.43
CA THR A 27 12.92 3.48 11.69
C THR A 27 13.71 2.22 12.00
N ASN A 28 14.51 1.75 11.03
CA ASN A 28 15.47 0.66 11.22
C ASN A 28 14.84 -0.60 11.84
N SER A 29 13.59 -0.90 11.50
CA SER A 29 12.81 -1.93 12.16
C SER A 29 12.40 -3.04 11.18
N ILE A 30 11.90 -4.16 11.70
CA ILE A 30 11.50 -5.32 10.93
C ILE A 30 10.12 -5.77 11.39
N PHE A 31 9.20 -5.96 10.45
CA PHE A 31 7.92 -6.67 10.63
C PHE A 31 7.99 -7.95 9.81
N LYS A 32 7.79 -9.10 10.46
CA LYS A 32 7.86 -10.38 9.74
C LYS A 32 6.91 -11.44 10.29
N ASN A 33 6.44 -12.32 9.39
CA ASN A 33 5.56 -13.43 9.73
C ASN A 33 4.32 -12.95 10.50
N VAL A 34 3.63 -11.97 9.95
CA VAL A 34 2.40 -11.39 10.47
C VAL A 34 1.22 -11.97 9.69
N LYS A 35 0.18 -12.44 10.38
CA LYS A 35 -0.96 -13.10 9.74
C LYS A 35 -1.86 -12.14 8.97
N ASN A 36 -2.11 -10.97 9.55
CA ASN A 36 -2.96 -9.91 8.98
C ASN A 36 -2.10 -8.68 8.65
N ASP A 37 -2.54 -7.44 8.95
CA ASP A 37 -1.80 -6.23 8.63
C ASP A 37 -0.60 -6.05 9.56
N ALA A 38 0.51 -5.57 9.00
CA ALA A 38 1.64 -5.23 9.86
C ALA A 38 1.40 -3.88 10.55
N ILE A 39 0.91 -2.89 9.81
CA ILE A 39 0.55 -1.57 10.35
C ILE A 39 -0.78 -1.12 9.73
N ASP A 40 -1.74 -0.81 10.59
CA ASP A 40 -2.93 -0.04 10.27
C ASP A 40 -2.81 1.38 10.81
N SER A 41 -3.13 2.39 9.99
CA SER A 41 -2.97 3.81 10.32
C SER A 41 -4.22 4.58 10.00
N ASP A 42 -5.02 4.88 11.03
CA ASP A 42 -6.26 5.60 10.93
C ASP A 42 -6.12 7.06 11.41
N PHE A 43 -6.42 8.00 10.52
CA PHE A 43 -6.40 9.45 10.80
C PHE A 43 -5.10 9.93 11.46
N SER A 44 -3.98 9.34 11.08
CA SER A 44 -2.69 9.47 11.74
C SER A 44 -1.61 10.05 10.81
N ASP A 45 -0.51 10.55 11.39
CA ASP A 45 0.67 10.99 10.65
C ASP A 45 1.84 10.05 10.94
N LEU A 46 2.29 9.31 9.93
CA LEU A 46 3.29 8.24 10.04
C LEU A 46 4.48 8.47 9.11
N LEU A 47 5.68 8.35 9.63
CA LEU A 47 6.92 8.21 8.87
C LEU A 47 7.50 6.81 9.12
N VAL A 48 7.72 6.07 8.04
CA VAL A 48 8.44 4.79 8.04
C VAL A 48 9.72 4.95 7.22
N GLU A 49 10.86 4.63 7.79
CA GLU A 49 12.14 4.75 7.10
C GLU A 49 13.06 3.56 7.41
N ASN A 50 13.75 3.07 6.38
CA ASN A 50 14.71 1.97 6.50
C ASN A 50 14.14 0.75 7.26
N THR A 51 12.89 0.39 6.97
CA THR A 51 12.15 -0.67 7.65
C THR A 51 11.82 -1.79 6.66
N THR A 52 11.86 -3.03 7.11
CA THR A 52 11.56 -4.21 6.30
C THR A 52 10.24 -4.84 6.72
N PHE A 53 9.39 -5.15 5.74
CA PHE A 53 8.16 -5.91 5.88
C PHE A 53 8.30 -7.20 5.08
N GLU A 54 8.16 -8.35 5.74
CA GLU A 54 8.41 -9.66 5.13
C GLU A 54 7.38 -10.69 5.57
N ASN A 55 6.81 -11.42 4.61
CA ASN A 55 5.81 -12.48 4.86
C ASN A 55 4.61 -11.94 5.68
N ILE A 56 3.94 -10.93 5.16
CA ILE A 56 2.74 -10.35 5.75
C ILE A 56 1.52 -10.95 5.03
N GLY A 57 0.57 -11.45 5.81
CA GLY A 57 -0.58 -12.21 5.31
C GLY A 57 -1.68 -11.35 4.70
N ASN A 58 -1.76 -10.06 5.06
CA ASN A 58 -2.66 -9.08 4.48
C ASN A 58 -1.85 -7.84 4.05
N ASP A 59 -2.10 -6.65 4.57
CA ASP A 59 -1.42 -5.43 4.11
C ASP A 59 -0.11 -5.17 4.90
N GLY A 60 0.91 -4.68 4.19
CA GLY A 60 2.12 -4.21 4.85
C GLY A 60 1.86 -2.92 5.65
N ILE A 61 1.27 -1.93 5.00
CA ILE A 61 0.79 -0.69 5.62
C ILE A 61 -0.54 -0.31 4.98
N ASP A 62 -1.65 -0.31 5.74
CA ASP A 62 -2.93 0.26 5.34
C ASP A 62 -3.12 1.62 6.01
N GLY A 63 -3.60 2.59 5.27
CA GLY A 63 -3.87 3.92 5.77
C GLY A 63 -5.24 4.42 5.37
N SER A 64 -6.02 4.85 6.36
CA SER A 64 -7.33 5.46 6.20
C SER A 64 -7.33 6.88 6.77
N GLY A 65 -7.57 7.88 5.93
CA GLY A 65 -7.57 9.30 6.33
C GLY A 65 -6.21 9.81 6.86
N SER A 66 -5.12 9.16 6.50
CA SER A 66 -3.81 9.33 7.10
C SER A 66 -2.80 10.02 6.18
N ASN A 67 -1.78 10.65 6.77
CA ASN A 67 -0.61 11.14 6.05
C ASN A 67 0.57 10.21 6.32
N VAL A 68 0.98 9.46 5.31
CA VAL A 68 2.01 8.42 5.44
C VAL A 68 3.19 8.73 4.53
N LYS A 69 4.39 8.70 5.07
CA LYS A 69 5.64 8.79 4.32
C LYS A 69 6.44 7.52 4.52
N ILE A 70 6.85 6.88 3.43
CA ILE A 70 7.63 5.65 3.46
C ILE A 70 8.88 5.86 2.62
N LYS A 71 10.05 5.67 3.23
CA LYS A 71 11.33 5.92 2.59
C LYS A 71 12.30 4.76 2.80
N SER A 72 13.06 4.43 1.77
CA SER A 72 14.17 3.48 1.82
C SER A 72 13.81 2.14 2.51
N SER A 73 12.53 1.76 2.42
CA SER A 73 11.98 0.58 3.07
C SER A 73 11.75 -0.55 2.08
N LYS A 74 11.53 -1.76 2.59
CA LYS A 74 11.47 -2.97 1.77
C LYS A 74 10.23 -3.78 2.09
N PHE A 75 9.54 -4.25 1.06
CA PHE A 75 8.33 -5.05 1.16
C PHE A 75 8.50 -6.33 0.37
N TYR A 76 8.53 -7.47 1.06
CA TYR A 76 8.73 -8.79 0.48
C TYR A 76 7.60 -9.76 0.81
N ASN A 77 7.08 -10.47 -0.19
CA ASN A 77 6.10 -11.55 0.02
C ASN A 77 4.88 -11.07 0.80
N ILE A 78 4.32 -9.93 0.46
CA ILE A 78 3.07 -9.44 1.03
C ILE A 78 1.93 -10.07 0.25
N LEU A 79 0.98 -10.71 0.95
CA LEU A 79 -0.02 -11.57 0.33
C LEU A 79 -1.29 -10.82 -0.12
N ASP A 80 -1.45 -9.55 0.26
CA ASP A 80 -2.48 -8.66 -0.30
C ASP A 80 -1.81 -7.37 -0.82
N LYS A 81 -1.75 -6.29 -0.10
CA LYS A 81 -1.19 -5.01 -0.55
C LYS A 81 0.05 -4.63 0.26
N ALA A 82 1.18 -4.40 -0.39
CA ALA A 82 2.35 -3.95 0.38
C ALA A 82 2.09 -2.56 0.96
N VAL A 83 1.44 -1.67 0.20
CA VAL A 83 0.99 -0.35 0.65
C VAL A 83 -0.40 -0.07 0.11
N SER A 84 -1.31 0.36 0.99
CA SER A 84 -2.70 0.69 0.70
C SER A 84 -3.05 2.08 1.21
N ALA A 85 -3.27 3.04 0.30
CA ALA A 85 -3.73 4.39 0.61
C ALA A 85 -5.23 4.49 0.36
N GLY A 86 -6.02 4.57 1.41
CA GLY A 86 -7.48 4.64 1.37
C GLY A 86 -8.08 5.87 2.06
N GLU A 87 -9.33 6.17 1.72
CA GLU A 87 -10.20 7.11 2.45
C GLU A 87 -9.57 8.48 2.70
N GLN A 88 -9.21 9.19 1.61
CA GLN A 88 -8.61 10.52 1.66
C GLN A 88 -7.21 10.59 2.30
N SER A 89 -6.48 9.49 2.25
CA SER A 89 -5.08 9.49 2.70
C SER A 89 -4.15 10.20 1.73
N ASN A 90 -3.02 10.66 2.23
CA ASN A 90 -1.92 11.19 1.45
C ASN A 90 -0.67 10.35 1.68
N PHE A 91 -0.19 9.68 0.64
CA PHE A 91 1.00 8.82 0.71
C PHE A 91 2.14 9.41 -0.12
N TYR A 92 3.32 9.41 0.47
CA TYR A 92 4.57 9.73 -0.21
C TYR A 92 5.55 8.57 -0.06
N LEU A 93 5.90 7.94 -1.17
CA LEU A 93 6.82 6.81 -1.27
C LEU A 93 8.11 7.28 -1.94
N ASN A 94 9.28 6.91 -1.40
CA ASN A 94 10.55 7.29 -2.00
C ASN A 94 11.64 6.24 -1.74
N LYS A 95 12.24 5.74 -2.81
CA LYS A 95 13.37 4.78 -2.78
C LYS A 95 13.06 3.49 -2.04
N ASN A 96 11.83 3.00 -2.13
CA ASN A 96 11.45 1.72 -1.55
C ASN A 96 11.68 0.58 -2.54
N LEU A 97 11.80 -0.64 -2.03
CA LEU A 97 11.80 -1.87 -2.82
C LEU A 97 10.53 -2.67 -2.53
N PHE A 98 9.79 -2.98 -3.59
CA PHE A 98 8.62 -3.86 -3.57
C PHE A 98 8.93 -5.10 -4.38
N GLU A 99 9.09 -6.25 -3.74
CA GLU A 99 9.49 -7.47 -4.42
C GLU A 99 8.59 -8.64 -4.06
N ASN A 100 8.09 -9.33 -5.09
CA ASN A 100 7.31 -10.55 -4.98
C ASN A 100 6.02 -10.40 -4.13
N ASN A 101 5.35 -9.25 -4.25
CA ASN A 101 4.09 -8.98 -3.57
C ASN A 101 2.89 -9.31 -4.47
N GLU A 102 1.74 -9.61 -3.87
CA GLU A 102 0.49 -9.74 -4.62
C GLU A 102 0.17 -8.41 -5.29
N ILE A 103 0.12 -7.30 -4.53
CA ILE A 103 0.00 -5.93 -5.05
C ILE A 103 1.03 -5.05 -4.33
N ALA A 104 1.86 -4.33 -5.08
CA ALA A 104 2.84 -3.46 -4.47
C ALA A 104 2.19 -2.18 -3.90
N ILE A 105 1.45 -1.43 -4.72
CA ILE A 105 0.91 -0.12 -4.34
C ILE A 105 -0.57 -0.02 -4.75
N VAL A 106 -1.42 0.33 -3.79
CA VAL A 106 -2.84 0.63 -4.04
C VAL A 106 -3.16 2.05 -3.59
N VAL A 107 -3.91 2.79 -4.40
CA VAL A 107 -4.51 4.07 -4.05
C VAL A 107 -6.00 4.05 -4.37
N LYS A 108 -6.83 4.41 -3.39
CA LYS A 108 -8.29 4.32 -3.48
C LYS A 108 -8.98 5.48 -2.77
N ASP A 109 -10.27 5.72 -3.09
CA ASP A 109 -11.19 6.53 -2.28
C ASP A 109 -10.68 7.95 -1.98
N ASP A 110 -10.54 8.80 -3.00
CA ASP A 110 -10.09 10.20 -2.92
C ASP A 110 -8.70 10.40 -2.29
N SER A 111 -7.90 9.32 -2.24
CA SER A 111 -6.53 9.38 -1.74
C SER A 111 -5.56 9.93 -2.79
N LYS A 112 -4.42 10.43 -2.33
CA LYS A 112 -3.34 10.97 -3.16
C LYS A 112 -2.06 10.22 -2.88
N LEU A 113 -1.37 9.84 -3.94
CA LEU A 113 -0.11 9.11 -3.84
C LEU A 113 0.95 9.78 -4.73
N ILE A 114 2.16 9.90 -4.18
CA ILE A 114 3.37 10.23 -4.92
C ILE A 114 4.36 9.11 -4.71
N SER A 115 4.89 8.53 -5.78
CA SER A 115 5.89 7.45 -5.76
C SER A 115 7.11 7.88 -6.56
N GLU A 116 8.26 7.98 -5.90
CA GLU A 116 9.50 8.48 -6.49
C GLU A 116 10.65 7.50 -6.30
N GLU A 117 11.29 7.09 -7.39
CA GLU A 117 12.46 6.20 -7.38
C GLU A 117 12.21 4.84 -6.70
N ASP A 118 10.94 4.42 -6.57
CA ASP A 118 10.60 3.12 -6.04
C ASP A 118 10.93 2.01 -7.04
N ILE A 119 11.42 0.88 -6.57
CA ILE A 119 11.81 -0.28 -7.36
C ILE A 119 10.76 -1.37 -7.20
N LEU A 120 10.18 -1.81 -8.33
CA LEU A 120 9.13 -2.81 -8.40
C LEU A 120 9.65 -4.05 -9.11
N VAL A 121 9.66 -5.20 -8.43
CA VAL A 121 10.24 -6.45 -8.94
C VAL A 121 9.27 -7.61 -8.70
N SER A 122 8.89 -8.29 -9.77
CA SER A 122 8.14 -9.55 -9.70
C SER A 122 6.83 -9.48 -8.89
N ASN A 123 6.21 -8.31 -8.75
CA ASN A 123 4.88 -8.20 -8.15
C ASN A 123 3.83 -8.70 -9.17
N ARG A 124 2.73 -9.29 -8.69
CA ARG A 124 1.63 -9.65 -9.59
C ARG A 124 0.99 -8.39 -10.19
N LEU A 125 0.74 -7.38 -9.34
CA LEU A 125 0.39 -6.02 -9.76
C LEU A 125 1.35 -5.03 -9.11
N ASP A 126 1.88 -4.13 -9.91
CA ASP A 126 2.73 -3.04 -9.41
C ASP A 126 1.91 -1.89 -8.83
N PHE A 127 0.77 -1.60 -9.47
CA PHE A 127 -0.05 -0.46 -9.10
C PHE A 127 -1.54 -0.70 -9.35
N VAL A 128 -2.37 -0.26 -8.41
CA VAL A 128 -3.83 -0.27 -8.57
C VAL A 128 -4.41 1.06 -8.10
N ALA A 129 -5.32 1.63 -8.90
CA ALA A 129 -6.00 2.88 -8.58
C ALA A 129 -7.49 2.79 -8.90
N PHE A 130 -8.35 2.90 -7.89
CA PHE A 130 -9.80 2.80 -8.07
C PHE A 130 -10.60 3.40 -6.90
N ARG A 131 -11.89 3.58 -7.11
CA ARG A 131 -12.83 3.96 -6.07
C ARG A 131 -13.54 2.72 -5.52
N LYS A 132 -13.22 2.33 -4.30
CA LYS A 132 -13.86 1.21 -3.61
C LYS A 132 -15.20 1.62 -2.97
N LYS A 133 -15.22 2.78 -2.34
CA LYS A 133 -16.40 3.30 -1.62
C LYS A 133 -17.06 4.43 -2.40
N ARG A 134 -18.31 4.23 -2.82
CA ARG A 134 -19.04 5.09 -3.76
C ARG A 134 -19.22 6.55 -3.34
N PHE A 135 -19.06 6.88 -2.08
CA PHE A 135 -19.21 8.25 -1.56
C PHE A 135 -17.90 9.04 -1.55
N PHE A 136 -16.78 8.43 -1.91
CA PHE A 136 -15.53 9.14 -2.18
C PHE A 136 -15.37 9.45 -3.68
N GLU A 137 -14.49 10.39 -3.97
CA GLU A 137 -14.04 10.66 -5.33
C GLU A 137 -12.97 9.64 -5.77
N LEU A 138 -12.62 9.68 -7.05
CA LEU A 138 -11.53 8.86 -7.59
C LEU A 138 -10.18 9.31 -6.97
N PRO A 139 -9.27 8.38 -6.73
CA PRO A 139 -7.93 8.73 -6.25
C PRO A 139 -7.10 9.44 -7.31
N SER A 140 -5.91 9.91 -6.93
CA SER A 140 -4.91 10.41 -7.86
C SER A 140 -3.51 9.93 -7.50
N ALA A 141 -2.64 9.78 -8.51
CA ALA A 141 -1.25 9.37 -8.31
C ALA A 141 -0.29 10.14 -9.21
N ASP A 142 0.92 10.40 -8.69
CA ASP A 142 2.08 10.81 -9.47
C ASP A 142 3.14 9.70 -9.37
N LEU A 143 3.42 9.06 -10.51
CA LEU A 143 4.33 7.91 -10.65
C LEU A 143 5.51 8.27 -11.56
N SER A 144 5.79 9.58 -11.76
CA SER A 144 6.71 10.09 -12.78
C SER A 144 8.14 9.54 -12.68
N LEU A 145 8.55 9.12 -11.50
CA LEU A 145 9.89 8.58 -11.25
C LEU A 145 9.87 7.09 -10.87
N THR A 146 8.75 6.40 -11.11
CA THR A 146 8.59 4.98 -10.76
C THR A 146 8.16 4.17 -11.98
N ASN A 147 8.88 3.10 -12.28
CA ASN A 147 8.61 2.25 -13.44
C ASN A 147 7.51 1.21 -13.13
N ILE A 148 6.29 1.51 -13.53
CA ILE A 148 5.11 0.64 -13.39
C ILE A 148 4.90 -0.18 -14.66
N LYS A 149 4.67 -1.47 -14.53
CA LYS A 149 4.43 -2.39 -15.66
C LYS A 149 3.05 -3.02 -15.63
N ASN A 150 2.69 -3.62 -14.49
CA ASN A 150 1.44 -4.34 -14.32
C ASN A 150 0.50 -3.52 -13.45
N TYR A 151 -0.62 -3.05 -13.99
CA TYR A 151 -1.50 -2.16 -13.25
C TYR A 151 -2.98 -2.39 -13.56
N LEU A 152 -3.85 -1.95 -12.65
CA LEU A 152 -5.29 -1.79 -12.86
C LEU A 152 -5.69 -0.37 -12.47
N ILE A 153 -6.23 0.40 -13.40
CA ILE A 153 -6.62 1.80 -13.18
C ILE A 153 -8.07 2.00 -13.62
N GLU A 154 -8.92 2.47 -12.70
CA GLU A 154 -10.31 2.81 -13.01
C GLU A 154 -10.38 3.99 -13.97
N HIS A 155 -11.34 3.95 -14.90
CA HIS A 155 -11.57 5.01 -15.87
C HIS A 155 -11.72 6.39 -15.19
N SER A 156 -11.11 7.41 -15.75
CA SER A 156 -11.07 8.79 -15.26
C SER A 156 -10.22 9.04 -14.00
N THR A 157 -9.53 8.04 -13.48
CA THR A 157 -8.51 8.26 -12.43
C THR A 157 -7.36 9.09 -12.98
N LYS A 158 -6.95 10.11 -12.23
CA LYS A 158 -5.83 10.98 -12.62
C LYS A 158 -4.50 10.35 -12.23
N VAL A 159 -3.74 9.88 -13.21
CA VAL A 159 -2.39 9.34 -13.00
C VAL A 159 -1.38 10.09 -13.87
N ILE A 160 -0.30 10.55 -13.28
CA ILE A 160 0.86 11.19 -13.95
C ILE A 160 1.99 10.16 -13.98
N GLY A 161 2.78 10.14 -15.04
CA GLY A 161 3.96 9.26 -15.19
C GLY A 161 3.67 7.95 -15.93
N LEU A 162 2.42 7.69 -16.33
CA LEU A 162 2.07 6.60 -17.24
C LEU A 162 1.54 7.16 -18.55
N GLU A 163 2.05 6.64 -19.66
CA GLU A 163 1.58 6.96 -21.01
C GLU A 163 0.63 5.85 -21.52
N ASN A 164 -0.32 6.23 -22.38
CA ASN A 164 -1.25 5.29 -23.02
C ASN A 164 -1.96 4.34 -22.03
N ILE A 165 -2.53 4.89 -20.96
CA ILE A 165 -3.17 4.10 -19.89
C ILE A 165 -4.32 3.26 -20.46
N GLU A 166 -4.25 1.95 -20.24
CA GLU A 166 -5.36 1.03 -20.44
C GLU A 166 -6.22 0.99 -19.18
N TYR A 167 -7.42 1.58 -19.26
CA TYR A 167 -8.33 1.61 -18.12
C TYR A 167 -9.03 0.27 -17.91
N SER A 168 -9.28 -0.06 -16.68
CA SER A 168 -9.93 -1.30 -16.25
C SER A 168 -11.31 -1.03 -15.68
N SER A 169 -12.27 -1.92 -15.99
CA SER A 169 -13.56 -2.01 -15.29
C SER A 169 -13.50 -3.09 -14.21
N ASP A 170 -14.46 -3.06 -13.30
CA ASP A 170 -14.72 -4.12 -12.31
C ASP A 170 -13.49 -4.48 -11.49
N ILE A 171 -12.70 -3.46 -11.12
CA ILE A 171 -11.44 -3.66 -10.39
C ILE A 171 -11.70 -4.32 -9.04
N GLU A 172 -12.75 -3.92 -8.33
CA GLU A 172 -13.10 -4.52 -7.03
C GLU A 172 -13.36 -6.03 -7.17
N GLU A 173 -14.08 -6.46 -8.21
CA GLU A 173 -14.30 -7.88 -8.48
C GLU A 173 -13.00 -8.61 -8.85
N LYS A 174 -12.12 -7.97 -9.60
CA LYS A 174 -10.81 -8.52 -9.96
C LYS A 174 -9.88 -8.70 -8.75
N LEU A 175 -10.01 -7.86 -7.74
CA LEU A 175 -9.18 -7.92 -6.54
C LEU A 175 -9.78 -8.80 -5.44
N TYR A 176 -11.10 -8.70 -5.22
CA TYR A 176 -11.81 -9.32 -4.09
C TYR A 176 -12.83 -10.38 -4.49
N GLY A 177 -13.07 -10.59 -5.78
CA GLY A 177 -13.99 -11.60 -6.28
C GLY A 177 -13.43 -13.02 -6.13
N ASN A 178 -14.35 -14.01 -6.09
CA ASN A 178 -14.04 -15.43 -5.89
C ASN A 178 -13.02 -16.03 -6.87
N ILE A 179 -12.71 -15.34 -7.97
CA ILE A 179 -11.80 -15.84 -9.03
C ILE A 179 -10.38 -15.30 -8.84
N TYR A 180 -10.17 -14.16 -8.21
CA TYR A 180 -8.90 -13.45 -8.23
C TYR A 180 -8.39 -12.98 -6.86
N GLY A 181 -9.19 -12.96 -5.80
CA GLY A 181 -8.83 -12.27 -4.58
C GLY A 181 -8.66 -13.17 -3.37
N ARG A 182 -7.50 -13.15 -2.73
CA ARG A 182 -7.31 -13.69 -1.37
C ARG A 182 -7.90 -12.77 -0.29
N ALA A 183 -8.14 -11.52 -0.58
CA ALA A 183 -8.72 -10.53 0.34
C ALA A 183 -10.24 -10.72 0.59
N SER A 184 -10.84 -11.77 0.07
CA SER A 184 -12.26 -12.10 0.25
C SER A 184 -12.53 -13.21 1.29
N ASN A 185 -11.54 -13.59 2.09
CA ASN A 185 -11.68 -14.64 3.14
C ASN A 185 -11.54 -14.07 4.53
#